data_c36989567caf732decead6c9d39bfcbb
#
_entry.id   c36989567caf732decead6c9d39bfcbb
#
_cell.length_a   1.000
_cell.length_b   1.000
_cell.length_c   1.000
_cell.angle_alpha   90.00
_cell.angle_beta   90.00
_cell.angle_gamma   90.00
#
_symmetry.space_group_name_H-M   'P 1'
#
loop_
_entity.id
_entity.type
_entity.pdbx_description
1 polymer ?
#
loop_
_entity_poly.entity_id
_entity_poly.type
_entity_poly.pdbx_seq_one_letter_code
_entity_poly.pdbx_strand_id
1 'polypeptide(L)'
;MRRVRTASVLIVFPLALALLAGCGRGARADLPFMGESFDSDDIYSRIYDVAPAQACGAARLALLGQGYAVGKASDDAVEATKNFQPEDEVHTQLSVRVSCVSRGNDRTLLFVSALLDRYVLRKSSNSASVGVGGIGSLSLPVGSREDSLVRTASSTVQDTGFYRRFFERVGYYVPAPSPRDRTPSADEMRREDPPPADLDSPAAEPASPPAPR
;
A
#
# COMPACT_ATOMS: atom_id res chain seq x y z
N MET A 1 19.93 -77.58 -0.05
CA MET A 1 18.93 -76.53 0.32
C MET A 1 19.53 -75.34 1.14
N ARG A 2 20.79 -74.97 0.96
CA ARG A 2 21.47 -73.89 1.72
C ARG A 2 21.79 -72.62 0.90
N ARG A 3 21.64 -72.64 -0.42
CA ARG A 3 22.02 -71.53 -1.33
C ARG A 3 20.94 -70.50 -1.59
N VAL A 4 19.68 -70.77 -1.28
CA VAL A 4 18.55 -69.83 -1.54
C VAL A 4 18.38 -68.76 -0.43
N ARG A 5 18.82 -69.05 0.78
CA ARG A 5 18.67 -68.12 1.93
C ARG A 5 19.66 -66.96 1.93
N THR A 6 20.83 -67.10 1.36
CA THR A 6 21.86 -66.05 1.30
C THR A 6 21.59 -65.01 0.22
N ALA A 7 20.94 -65.41 -0.90
CA ALA A 7 20.61 -64.49 -1.97
C ALA A 7 19.45 -63.49 -1.56
N SER A 8 18.47 -63.96 -0.76
CA SER A 8 17.38 -63.10 -0.30
C SER A 8 17.85 -62.04 0.71
N VAL A 9 18.83 -62.31 1.53
CA VAL A 9 19.36 -61.33 2.51
C VAL A 9 20.18 -60.26 1.80
N LEU A 10 20.87 -60.56 0.73
CA LEU A 10 21.69 -59.63 -0.05
C LEU A 10 20.88 -58.62 -0.88
N ILE A 11 19.61 -58.94 -1.21
CA ILE A 11 18.73 -58.03 -1.98
C ILE A 11 17.90 -57.15 -1.05
N VAL A 12 17.53 -57.61 0.14
CA VAL A 12 16.71 -56.84 1.10
C VAL A 12 17.50 -55.73 1.74
N PHE A 13 18.80 -55.91 1.95
CA PHE A 13 19.64 -54.93 2.64
C PHE A 13 19.85 -53.63 1.84
N PRO A 14 20.15 -53.64 0.51
CA PRO A 14 20.24 -52.39 -0.28
C PRO A 14 18.89 -51.71 -0.51
N LEU A 15 17.79 -52.48 -0.53
CA LEU A 15 16.44 -51.89 -0.68
C LEU A 15 16.00 -51.14 0.60
N ALA A 16 16.36 -51.63 1.78
CA ALA A 16 16.11 -50.96 3.03
C ALA A 16 16.93 -49.64 3.19
N LEU A 17 18.17 -49.62 2.66
CA LEU A 17 19.04 -48.44 2.71
C LEU A 17 18.57 -47.37 1.71
N ALA A 18 17.94 -47.73 0.61
CA ALA A 18 17.38 -46.78 -0.35
C ALA A 18 16.12 -46.03 0.17
N LEU A 19 15.38 -46.65 1.12
CA LEU A 19 14.20 -46.04 1.74
C LEU A 19 14.56 -45.01 2.84
N LEU A 20 15.77 -45.02 3.37
CA LEU A 20 16.25 -44.03 4.36
C LEU A 20 16.81 -42.75 3.70
N ALA A 21 17.09 -42.74 2.40
CA ALA A 21 17.63 -41.58 1.71
C ALA A 21 16.57 -40.54 1.29
N GLY A 22 15.28 -40.80 1.54
CA GLY A 22 14.14 -39.98 1.11
C GLY A 22 13.73 -38.86 2.05
N CYS A 23 14.26 -38.77 3.28
CA CYS A 23 13.86 -37.77 4.26
C CYS A 23 14.93 -36.70 4.44
N GLY A 24 15.05 -35.74 3.52
CA GLY A 24 16.07 -34.72 3.69
C GLY A 24 16.03 -33.51 2.78
N ARG A 25 14.90 -33.25 2.15
CA ARG A 25 14.65 -31.92 1.57
C ARG A 25 13.60 -31.21 2.40
N GLY A 26 13.98 -30.81 3.60
CA GLY A 26 13.29 -29.73 4.29
C GLY A 26 13.38 -28.53 3.37
N ALA A 27 12.25 -28.13 2.77
CA ALA A 27 12.12 -26.81 2.18
C ALA A 27 12.56 -25.83 3.28
N ARG A 28 13.74 -25.20 3.10
CA ARG A 28 14.07 -24.02 3.88
C ARG A 28 12.94 -23.06 3.60
N ALA A 29 12.11 -22.81 4.60
CA ALA A 29 11.24 -21.65 4.58
C ALA A 29 12.20 -20.46 4.44
N ASP A 30 12.25 -19.86 3.25
CA ASP A 30 12.96 -18.61 3.05
C ASP A 30 12.35 -17.62 4.03
N LEU A 31 13.12 -17.28 5.05
CA LEU A 31 12.71 -16.27 6.01
C LEU A 31 12.60 -14.95 5.23
N PRO A 32 11.43 -14.30 5.23
CA PRO A 32 11.17 -13.13 4.39
C PRO A 32 12.11 -11.94 4.65
N PHE A 33 12.91 -11.99 5.72
CA PHE A 33 13.89 -10.97 6.06
C PHE A 33 15.26 -11.10 5.36
N MET A 34 15.53 -12.23 4.72
CA MET A 34 16.85 -12.48 4.11
C MET A 34 16.96 -12.01 2.66
N GLY A 35 15.93 -11.40 2.11
CA GLY A 35 15.87 -10.98 0.72
C GLY A 35 15.49 -9.51 0.52
N GLU A 36 15.56 -8.67 1.56
CA GLU A 36 15.33 -7.23 1.38
C GLU A 36 16.43 -6.65 0.51
N SER A 37 16.10 -6.21 -0.69
CA SER A 37 16.99 -5.57 -1.64
C SER A 37 16.45 -4.19 -1.96
N PHE A 38 17.29 -3.17 -1.76
CA PHE A 38 16.97 -1.80 -2.15
C PHE A 38 17.21 -1.53 -3.65
N ASP A 39 17.49 -2.58 -4.44
CA ASP A 39 17.77 -2.50 -5.87
C ASP A 39 16.52 -2.65 -6.74
N SER A 40 15.36 -2.93 -6.16
CA SER A 40 14.11 -3.12 -6.90
C SER A 40 13.47 -1.80 -7.32
N ASP A 41 12.72 -1.84 -8.42
CA ASP A 41 11.86 -0.73 -8.85
C ASP A 41 10.96 -0.29 -7.70
N ASP A 42 10.88 1.02 -7.48
CA ASP A 42 10.10 1.61 -6.41
C ASP A 42 8.59 1.52 -6.71
N ILE A 43 8.00 0.39 -6.34
CA ILE A 43 6.55 0.15 -6.50
C ILE A 43 5.71 0.87 -5.44
N TYR A 44 6.35 1.37 -4.38
CA TYR A 44 5.71 1.96 -3.20
C TYR A 44 5.61 3.47 -3.26
N SER A 45 6.14 4.11 -4.31
CA SER A 45 6.09 5.56 -4.48
C SER A 45 5.70 6.00 -5.87
N ARG A 46 5.24 7.26 -5.98
CA ARG A 46 4.98 7.96 -7.24
C ARG A 46 5.09 9.46 -7.06
N ILE A 47 5.58 10.13 -8.10
CA ILE A 47 5.66 11.60 -8.14
C ILE A 47 4.37 12.14 -8.75
N TYR A 48 3.86 13.21 -8.14
CA TYR A 48 2.75 14.03 -8.65
C TYR A 48 3.18 15.50 -8.70
N ASP A 49 2.76 16.20 -9.75
CA ASP A 49 3.08 17.62 -9.98
C ASP A 49 2.05 18.52 -9.29
N VAL A 50 1.92 18.34 -7.98
CA VAL A 50 1.03 19.10 -7.09
C VAL A 50 1.67 19.20 -5.70
N ALA A 51 1.22 20.18 -4.90
CA ALA A 51 1.67 20.34 -3.51
C ALA A 51 1.28 19.14 -2.63
N PRO A 52 2.01 18.85 -1.52
CA PRO A 52 1.74 17.73 -0.62
C PRO A 52 0.30 17.64 -0.13
N ALA A 53 -0.31 18.74 0.27
CA ALA A 53 -1.70 18.78 0.73
C ALA A 53 -2.69 18.31 -0.35
N GLN A 54 -2.44 18.65 -1.62
CA GLN A 54 -3.27 18.22 -2.75
C GLN A 54 -3.08 16.73 -3.06
N ALA A 55 -1.83 16.25 -3.03
CA ALA A 55 -1.52 14.83 -3.24
C ALA A 55 -2.11 13.94 -2.14
N CYS A 56 -1.95 14.33 -0.85
CA CYS A 56 -2.55 13.62 0.27
C CYS A 56 -4.08 13.73 0.28
N GLY A 57 -4.64 14.87 -0.10
CA GLY A 57 -6.07 15.04 -0.31
C GLY A 57 -6.61 14.06 -1.36
N ALA A 58 -5.94 13.93 -2.50
CA ALA A 58 -6.28 12.98 -3.55
C ALA A 58 -6.18 11.52 -3.07
N ALA A 59 -5.12 11.17 -2.33
CA ALA A 59 -4.96 9.85 -1.73
C ALA A 59 -6.09 9.53 -0.73
N ARG A 60 -6.49 10.50 0.09
CA ARG A 60 -7.63 10.37 1.00
C ARG A 60 -8.93 10.09 0.24
N LEU A 61 -9.20 10.82 -0.84
CA LEU A 61 -10.38 10.60 -1.68
C LEU A 61 -10.35 9.22 -2.34
N ALA A 62 -9.17 8.79 -2.81
CA ALA A 62 -8.98 7.46 -3.39
C ALA A 62 -9.32 6.34 -2.39
N LEU A 63 -8.87 6.47 -1.14
CA LEU A 63 -9.15 5.49 -0.07
C LEU A 63 -10.63 5.50 0.33
N LEU A 64 -11.22 6.68 0.54
CA LEU A 64 -12.65 6.81 0.86
C LEU A 64 -13.52 6.21 -0.25
N GLY A 65 -13.21 6.48 -1.51
CA GLY A 65 -13.94 5.93 -2.67
C GLY A 65 -13.85 4.42 -2.81
N GLN A 66 -12.89 3.77 -2.14
CA GLN A 66 -12.75 2.31 -2.08
C GLN A 66 -13.30 1.72 -0.77
N GLY A 67 -13.98 2.52 0.06
CA GLY A 67 -14.61 2.07 1.30
C GLY A 67 -13.64 1.86 2.46
N TYR A 68 -12.50 2.55 2.47
CA TYR A 68 -11.63 2.59 3.65
C TYR A 68 -12.18 3.58 4.68
N ALA A 69 -12.06 3.24 5.95
CA ALA A 69 -12.26 4.16 7.07
C ALA A 69 -10.97 4.96 7.29
N VAL A 70 -11.03 6.27 7.09
CA VAL A 70 -9.89 7.17 7.33
C VAL A 70 -9.85 7.53 8.81
N GLY A 71 -8.78 7.12 9.50
CA GLY A 71 -8.56 7.37 10.92
C GLY A 71 -7.81 8.68 11.17
N LYS A 72 -6.75 8.93 10.41
CA LYS A 72 -5.95 10.16 10.48
C LYS A 72 -5.72 10.71 9.08
N ALA A 73 -5.77 12.03 8.96
CA ALA A 73 -5.42 12.73 7.73
C ALA A 73 -4.87 14.12 8.08
N SER A 74 -3.73 14.44 7.45
CA SER A 74 -3.06 15.74 7.48
C SER A 74 -2.64 16.12 6.06
N ASP A 75 -2.01 17.26 5.91
CA ASP A 75 -1.53 17.74 4.61
C ASP A 75 -0.39 16.88 4.03
N ASP A 76 0.27 16.09 4.86
CA ASP A 76 1.44 15.30 4.52
C ASP A 76 1.28 13.79 4.78
N ALA A 77 0.18 13.36 5.43
CA ALA A 77 -0.04 11.95 5.75
C ALA A 77 -1.52 11.56 5.78
N VAL A 78 -1.81 10.30 5.41
CA VAL A 78 -3.13 9.68 5.52
C VAL A 78 -2.99 8.27 6.07
N GLU A 79 -3.78 7.93 7.10
CA GLU A 79 -3.91 6.57 7.61
C GLU A 79 -5.35 6.09 7.46
N ALA A 80 -5.54 4.94 6.85
CA ALA A 80 -6.86 4.37 6.62
C ALA A 80 -6.85 2.86 6.79
N THR A 81 -7.98 2.30 7.18
CA THR A 81 -8.15 0.86 7.39
C THR A 81 -9.39 0.35 6.68
N LYS A 82 -9.34 -0.92 6.30
CA LYS A 82 -10.49 -1.65 5.76
C LYS A 82 -10.51 -3.07 6.32
N ASN A 83 -11.65 -3.48 6.83
CA ASN A 83 -11.82 -4.81 7.43
C ASN A 83 -12.51 -5.74 6.45
N PHE A 84 -12.10 -7.02 6.49
CA PHE A 84 -12.68 -8.09 5.71
C PHE A 84 -12.91 -9.29 6.61
N GLN A 85 -13.91 -10.09 6.29
CA GLN A 85 -14.16 -11.37 6.93
C GLN A 85 -14.24 -12.46 5.85
N PRO A 86 -13.07 -13.00 5.43
CA PRO A 86 -13.02 -13.99 4.35
C PRO A 86 -13.66 -15.33 4.72
N GLU A 87 -13.64 -15.67 6.02
CA GLU A 87 -14.16 -16.93 6.57
C GLU A 87 -14.78 -16.67 7.95
N ASP A 88 -15.61 -17.58 8.42
CA ASP A 88 -16.11 -17.54 9.78
C ASP A 88 -14.96 -17.57 10.79
N GLU A 89 -15.03 -16.76 11.83
CA GLU A 89 -14.00 -16.61 12.88
C GLU A 89 -12.63 -16.07 12.42
N VAL A 90 -12.45 -15.77 11.12
CA VAL A 90 -11.23 -15.14 10.57
C VAL A 90 -11.52 -13.73 10.11
N HIS A 91 -10.85 -12.77 10.72
CA HIS A 91 -10.95 -11.35 10.37
C HIS A 91 -9.61 -10.88 9.82
N THR A 92 -9.65 -10.09 8.76
CA THR A 92 -8.46 -9.44 8.21
C THR A 92 -8.66 -7.94 8.19
N GLN A 93 -7.61 -7.20 8.49
CA GLN A 93 -7.59 -5.75 8.42
C GLN A 93 -6.45 -5.30 7.49
N LEU A 94 -6.81 -4.54 6.48
CA LEU A 94 -5.84 -3.88 5.60
C LEU A 94 -5.67 -2.44 6.08
N SER A 95 -4.46 -2.13 6.55
CA SER A 95 -4.06 -0.79 6.99
C SER A 95 -3.19 -0.16 5.92
N VAL A 96 -3.60 1.01 5.41
CA VAL A 96 -2.85 1.77 4.39
C VAL A 96 -2.36 3.06 5.03
N ARG A 97 -1.07 3.32 4.88
CA ARG A 97 -0.42 4.56 5.30
C ARG A 97 0.19 5.23 4.08
N VAL A 98 -0.14 6.50 3.90
CA VAL A 98 0.35 7.36 2.82
C VAL A 98 1.17 8.48 3.44
N SER A 99 2.31 8.81 2.84
CA SER A 99 3.15 9.95 3.20
C SER A 99 3.45 10.78 1.96
N CYS A 100 3.23 12.09 2.04
CA CYS A 100 3.37 13.04 0.94
C CYS A 100 4.55 13.99 1.23
N VAL A 101 5.67 13.74 0.57
CA VAL A 101 6.92 14.47 0.80
C VAL A 101 7.15 15.48 -0.32
N SER A 102 7.33 16.75 0.05
CA SER A 102 7.65 17.80 -0.92
C SER A 102 9.01 17.54 -1.61
N ARG A 103 9.03 17.69 -2.92
CA ARG A 103 10.27 17.66 -3.73
C ARG A 103 10.63 19.02 -4.35
N GLY A 104 10.02 20.10 -3.86
CA GLY A 104 10.17 21.44 -4.42
C GLY A 104 9.37 21.64 -5.70
N ASN A 105 9.16 22.89 -6.12
CA ASN A 105 8.45 23.26 -7.36
C ASN A 105 7.06 22.62 -7.47
N ASP A 106 6.28 22.66 -6.38
CA ASP A 106 4.95 22.06 -6.28
C ASP A 106 4.88 20.59 -6.72
N ARG A 107 5.98 19.85 -6.52
CA ARG A 107 6.01 18.40 -6.75
C ARG A 107 6.04 17.63 -5.44
N THR A 108 5.32 16.52 -5.43
CA THR A 108 5.22 15.63 -4.28
C THR A 108 5.66 14.23 -4.66
N LEU A 109 6.53 13.65 -3.83
CA LEU A 109 6.79 12.22 -3.82
C LEU A 109 5.83 11.59 -2.79
N LEU A 110 4.87 10.82 -3.28
CA LEU A 110 3.89 10.13 -2.47
C LEU A 110 4.34 8.70 -2.25
N PHE A 111 4.54 8.32 -1.00
CA PHE A 111 4.82 6.96 -0.57
C PHE A 111 3.55 6.30 -0.04
N VAL A 112 3.42 4.99 -0.25
CA VAL A 112 2.33 4.19 0.31
C VAL A 112 2.87 2.89 0.88
N SER A 113 2.38 2.52 2.06
CA SER A 113 2.62 1.23 2.70
C SER A 113 1.29 0.60 3.04
N ALA A 114 1.13 -0.67 2.72
CA ALA A 114 -0.09 -1.43 3.03
C ALA A 114 0.26 -2.67 3.84
N LEU A 115 -0.39 -2.82 5.01
CA LEU A 115 -0.17 -3.90 5.96
C LEU A 115 -1.46 -4.70 6.10
N LEU A 116 -1.38 -6.01 5.92
CA LEU A 116 -2.48 -6.94 6.11
C LEU A 116 -2.30 -7.69 7.43
N ASP A 117 -3.18 -7.39 8.38
CA ASP A 117 -3.26 -8.08 9.67
C ASP A 117 -4.36 -9.14 9.64
N ARG A 118 -4.06 -10.33 10.17
CA ARG A 118 -5.01 -11.42 10.33
C ARG A 118 -5.29 -11.65 11.81
N TYR A 119 -6.57 -11.69 12.15
CA TYR A 119 -7.08 -11.96 13.49
C TYR A 119 -7.92 -13.23 13.49
N VAL A 120 -7.79 -14.01 14.55
CA VAL A 120 -8.60 -15.20 14.77
C VAL A 120 -9.31 -15.08 16.12
N LEU A 121 -10.57 -15.46 16.16
CA LEU A 121 -11.34 -15.51 17.39
C LEU A 121 -10.83 -16.65 18.26
N ARG A 122 -10.29 -16.35 19.43
CA ARG A 122 -9.92 -17.35 20.42
C ARG A 122 -10.94 -17.36 21.54
N LYS A 123 -11.51 -18.54 21.75
CA LYS A 123 -12.39 -18.83 22.88
C LYS A 123 -11.52 -19.22 24.06
N SER A 124 -11.40 -18.39 25.07
CA SER A 124 -10.73 -18.74 26.34
C SER A 124 -11.77 -19.33 27.28
N SER A 125 -11.56 -20.58 27.67
CA SER A 125 -12.31 -21.19 28.76
C SER A 125 -11.60 -20.86 30.07
N ASN A 126 -12.19 -20.00 30.88
CA ASN A 126 -11.74 -19.77 32.26
C ASN A 126 -12.26 -20.97 33.10
N SER A 127 -11.36 -21.85 33.51
CA SER A 127 -11.69 -22.89 34.48
C SER A 127 -11.14 -22.48 35.86
N ALA A 128 -12.03 -22.30 36.82
CA ALA A 128 -11.63 -22.18 38.21
C ALA A 128 -11.59 -23.55 38.84
N SER A 129 -10.42 -23.91 39.34
CA SER A 129 -10.25 -25.14 40.14
C SER A 129 -10.43 -24.82 41.61
N VAL A 130 -11.43 -25.42 42.25
CA VAL A 130 -11.61 -25.39 43.69
C VAL A 130 -11.01 -26.67 44.27
N GLY A 131 -9.87 -26.54 44.96
CA GLY A 131 -9.29 -27.63 45.69
C GLY A 131 -10.00 -27.79 47.05
N VAL A 132 -10.60 -28.96 47.30
CA VAL A 132 -11.09 -29.33 48.61
C VAL A 132 -9.99 -30.21 49.24
N GLY A 133 -9.40 -29.68 50.34
CA GLY A 133 -8.27 -30.30 50.98
C GLY A 133 -8.52 -31.79 51.30
N GLY A 134 -7.70 -32.66 50.73
CA GLY A 134 -7.60 -34.08 51.07
C GLY A 134 -8.26 -35.09 50.14
N ILE A 135 -9.13 -34.69 49.18
CA ILE A 135 -9.89 -35.64 48.32
C ILE A 135 -9.93 -35.27 46.82
N GLY A 136 -9.07 -34.41 46.34
CA GLY A 136 -8.97 -34.11 44.92
C GLY A 136 -9.46 -32.69 44.55
N SER A 137 -9.05 -32.22 43.37
CA SER A 137 -9.50 -30.94 42.79
C SER A 137 -10.59 -31.17 41.78
N LEU A 138 -11.73 -30.49 41.92
CA LEU A 138 -12.80 -30.48 40.97
C LEU A 138 -12.65 -29.17 40.14
N SER A 139 -12.39 -29.29 38.83
CA SER A 139 -12.37 -28.16 37.93
C SER A 139 -13.75 -27.96 37.36
N LEU A 140 -14.40 -26.87 37.74
CA LEU A 140 -15.68 -26.44 37.15
C LEU A 140 -15.43 -25.32 36.15
N PRO A 141 -16.01 -25.36 34.95
CA PRO A 141 -15.98 -24.23 34.04
C PRO A 141 -16.86 -23.12 34.62
N VAL A 142 -16.25 -22.13 35.26
CA VAL A 142 -16.93 -20.98 35.83
C VAL A 142 -16.49 -19.77 35.02
N GLY A 143 -17.35 -19.24 34.17
CA GLY A 143 -17.09 -17.96 33.56
C GLY A 143 -17.73 -17.81 32.18
N SER A 144 -18.12 -16.58 31.87
CA SER A 144 -18.47 -16.13 30.54
C SER A 144 -17.32 -16.45 29.58
N ARG A 145 -17.61 -17.03 28.44
CA ARG A 145 -16.66 -17.20 27.35
C ARG A 145 -16.29 -15.80 26.86
N GLU A 146 -15.13 -15.33 27.23
CA GLU A 146 -14.59 -14.10 26.64
C GLU A 146 -13.93 -14.49 25.31
N ASP A 147 -14.66 -14.21 24.23
CA ASP A 147 -14.13 -14.35 22.89
C ASP A 147 -13.20 -13.15 22.63
N SER A 148 -11.92 -13.41 22.40
CA SER A 148 -10.93 -12.37 22.11
C SER A 148 -10.38 -12.53 20.69
N LEU A 149 -10.34 -11.42 19.95
CA LEU A 149 -9.64 -11.35 18.66
C LEU A 149 -8.13 -11.26 18.89
N VAL A 150 -7.41 -12.29 18.48
CA VAL A 150 -5.95 -12.33 18.59
C VAL A 150 -5.34 -12.18 17.20
N ARG A 151 -4.44 -11.21 17.04
CA ARG A 151 -3.67 -11.05 15.82
C ARG A 151 -2.67 -12.21 15.70
N THR A 152 -2.79 -12.96 14.61
CA THR A 152 -1.99 -14.18 14.38
C THR A 152 -0.94 -14.01 13.30
N ALA A 153 -1.13 -13.06 12.40
CA ALA A 153 -0.18 -12.74 11.34
C ALA A 153 -0.25 -11.26 10.98
N SER A 154 0.86 -10.74 10.49
CA SER A 154 0.97 -9.39 9.92
C SER A 154 1.95 -9.48 8.75
N SER A 155 1.57 -8.99 7.59
CA SER A 155 2.40 -9.01 6.38
C SER A 155 2.22 -7.75 5.55
N THR A 156 3.33 -7.24 5.00
CA THR A 156 3.27 -6.15 4.03
C THR A 156 2.71 -6.68 2.71
N VAL A 157 1.78 -5.95 2.13
CA VAL A 157 1.27 -6.25 0.78
C VAL A 157 2.38 -5.97 -0.22
N GLN A 158 2.74 -6.99 -1.03
CA GLN A 158 3.79 -6.89 -2.07
C GLN A 158 3.22 -6.98 -3.49
N ASP A 159 1.89 -7.04 -3.64
CA ASP A 159 1.22 -7.08 -4.94
C ASP A 159 1.39 -5.76 -5.68
N THR A 160 2.22 -5.76 -6.72
CA THR A 160 2.46 -4.61 -7.60
C THR A 160 1.17 -4.09 -8.25
N GLY A 161 0.22 -4.99 -8.53
CA GLY A 161 -1.09 -4.64 -9.07
C GLY A 161 -1.93 -3.81 -8.09
N PHE A 162 -1.83 -4.09 -6.79
CA PHE A 162 -2.48 -3.27 -5.76
C PHE A 162 -1.97 -1.84 -5.79
N TYR A 163 -0.65 -1.64 -5.77
CA TYR A 163 -0.03 -0.31 -5.76
C TYR A 163 -0.29 0.46 -7.05
N ARG A 164 -0.20 -0.20 -8.21
CA ARG A 164 -0.53 0.43 -9.49
C ARG A 164 -1.96 0.98 -9.49
N ARG A 165 -2.96 0.17 -9.12
CA ARG A 165 -4.37 0.59 -9.05
C ARG A 165 -4.60 1.70 -8.02
N PHE A 166 -3.89 1.66 -6.89
CA PHE A 166 -3.94 2.73 -5.90
C PHE A 166 -3.45 4.05 -6.50
N PHE A 167 -2.26 4.07 -7.11
CA PHE A 167 -1.70 5.29 -7.71
C PHE A 167 -2.53 5.81 -8.89
N GLU A 168 -3.10 4.94 -9.71
CA GLU A 168 -4.04 5.32 -10.76
C GLU A 168 -5.27 6.03 -10.18
N ARG A 169 -5.81 5.49 -9.08
CA ARG A 169 -6.94 6.11 -8.40
C ARG A 169 -6.60 7.43 -7.74
N VAL A 170 -5.41 7.56 -7.16
CA VAL A 170 -4.91 8.85 -6.65
C VAL A 170 -4.82 9.86 -7.79
N GLY A 171 -4.21 9.48 -8.92
CA GLY A 171 -4.10 10.34 -10.10
C GLY A 171 -5.43 10.85 -10.63
N TYR A 172 -6.50 10.04 -10.52
CA TYR A 172 -7.85 10.48 -10.90
C TYR A 172 -8.37 11.65 -10.03
N TYR A 173 -7.98 11.70 -8.75
CA TYR A 173 -8.40 12.74 -7.82
C TYR A 173 -7.41 13.91 -7.69
N VAL A 174 -6.22 13.81 -8.28
CA VAL A 174 -5.27 14.93 -8.32
C VAL A 174 -5.89 16.06 -9.15
N PRO A 175 -5.96 17.30 -8.62
CA PRO A 175 -6.45 18.43 -9.38
C PRO A 175 -5.64 18.62 -10.68
N ALA A 176 -6.32 18.94 -11.77
CA ALA A 176 -5.61 19.37 -12.97
C ALA A 176 -4.84 20.66 -12.67
N PRO A 177 -3.62 20.84 -13.25
CA PRO A 177 -2.86 22.08 -13.08
C PRO A 177 -3.77 23.28 -13.44
N SER A 178 -3.84 24.26 -12.53
CA SER A 178 -4.63 25.44 -12.82
C SER A 178 -4.00 26.20 -13.98
N PRO A 179 -4.79 26.91 -14.82
CA PRO A 179 -4.24 27.73 -15.89
C PRO A 179 -3.22 28.78 -15.39
N ARG A 180 -3.27 29.14 -14.11
CA ARG A 180 -2.34 30.09 -13.47
C ARG A 180 -0.98 29.50 -13.15
N ASP A 181 -0.90 28.16 -13.01
CA ASP A 181 0.35 27.44 -12.70
C ASP A 181 1.08 26.97 -13.96
N ARG A 182 0.48 27.19 -15.15
CA ARG A 182 1.15 26.95 -16.42
C ARG A 182 2.12 28.09 -16.65
N THR A 183 3.40 27.81 -16.65
CA THR A 183 4.39 28.71 -17.27
C THR A 183 3.91 28.91 -18.72
N PRO A 184 3.61 30.14 -19.17
CA PRO A 184 3.16 30.37 -20.56
C PRO A 184 4.17 29.73 -21.52
N SER A 185 3.66 28.97 -22.48
CA SER A 185 4.54 28.42 -23.50
C SER A 185 5.17 29.55 -24.30
N ALA A 186 6.38 29.34 -24.85
CA ALA A 186 7.06 30.33 -25.67
C ALA A 186 6.18 30.85 -26.82
N ASP A 187 5.23 30.04 -27.30
CA ASP A 187 4.24 30.44 -28.32
C ASP A 187 3.11 31.34 -27.77
N GLU A 188 2.77 31.19 -26.50
CA GLU A 188 1.76 32.00 -25.81
C GLU A 188 2.35 33.36 -25.46
N MET A 189 3.61 33.42 -24.99
CA MET A 189 4.34 34.67 -24.78
C MET A 189 4.55 35.45 -26.09
N ARG A 190 4.77 34.73 -27.20
CA ARG A 190 4.90 35.40 -28.53
C ARG A 190 3.58 35.96 -29.07
N ARG A 191 2.44 35.45 -28.63
CA ARG A 191 1.12 35.96 -29.03
C ARG A 191 0.66 37.16 -28.21
N GLU A 192 1.22 37.35 -27.01
CA GLU A 192 0.96 38.50 -26.14
C GLU A 192 1.81 39.73 -26.47
N ASP A 193 2.92 39.58 -27.24
CA ASP A 193 3.59 40.75 -27.79
C ASP A 193 2.67 41.47 -28.75
N PRO A 194 2.25 42.71 -28.47
CA PRO A 194 1.47 43.49 -29.40
C PRO A 194 2.26 43.61 -30.70
N PRO A 195 1.63 43.55 -31.87
CA PRO A 195 2.32 43.73 -33.14
C PRO A 195 3.06 45.07 -33.09
N PRO A 196 4.33 45.14 -33.60
CA PRO A 196 5.09 46.38 -33.60
C PRO A 196 4.20 47.46 -34.22
N ALA A 197 4.04 48.57 -33.47
CA ALA A 197 3.29 49.72 -33.97
C ALA A 197 3.90 50.13 -35.32
N ASP A 198 3.09 50.08 -36.38
CA ASP A 198 3.49 50.55 -37.70
C ASP A 198 3.89 52.03 -37.60
N LEU A 199 5.21 52.26 -37.60
CA LEU A 199 5.82 53.58 -37.57
C LEU A 199 5.64 54.35 -38.92
N ASP A 200 4.93 53.76 -39.89
CA ASP A 200 4.68 54.30 -41.20
C ASP A 200 3.25 54.89 -41.40
N SER A 201 2.61 55.33 -40.33
CA SER A 201 1.42 56.15 -40.50
C SER A 201 1.83 57.59 -40.83
N PRO A 202 1.58 58.09 -42.05
CA PRO A 202 1.96 59.48 -42.39
C PRO A 202 1.17 60.43 -41.49
N ALA A 203 1.90 61.35 -40.85
CA ALA A 203 1.33 62.38 -39.98
C ALA A 203 0.21 63.13 -40.72
N ALA A 204 -1.00 63.10 -40.18
CA ALA A 204 -2.12 63.88 -40.64
C ALA A 204 -1.73 65.37 -40.57
N GLU A 205 -1.70 66.00 -41.73
CA GLU A 205 -1.46 67.45 -41.97
C GLU A 205 -2.44 68.27 -41.14
N PRO A 206 -2.03 69.27 -40.35
CA PRO A 206 -2.93 70.09 -39.57
C PRO A 206 -3.78 70.95 -40.47
N ALA A 207 -5.14 70.81 -40.40
CA ALA A 207 -6.09 71.60 -41.07
C ALA A 207 -5.90 73.10 -40.74
N SER A 208 -5.78 73.97 -41.80
CA SER A 208 -5.70 75.38 -41.67
C SER A 208 -6.97 75.99 -41.07
N PRO A 209 -6.90 77.01 -40.20
CA PRO A 209 -8.06 77.68 -39.65
C PRO A 209 -8.86 78.53 -40.69
N PRO A 210 -10.16 78.62 -40.56
CA PRO A 210 -10.97 79.47 -41.50
C PRO A 210 -10.74 80.92 -41.23
N ALA A 211 -10.74 81.72 -42.38
CA ALA A 211 -10.55 83.16 -42.38
C ALA A 211 -11.71 83.91 -41.75
N PRO A 212 -11.50 85.05 -41.08
CA PRO A 212 -12.58 85.85 -40.47
C PRO A 212 -13.36 86.62 -41.49
N ARG A 213 -14.69 86.71 -41.25
CA ARG A 213 -15.58 87.68 -41.91
C ARG A 213 -15.81 88.88 -41.02
#